data_2daaddd5c8c2610eaf714d714a066723
#
_entry.id   2daaddd5c8c2610eaf714d714a066723
#
_cell.length_a   1.000
_cell.length_b   1.000
_cell.length_c   1.000
_cell.angle_alpha   90.00
_cell.angle_beta   90.00
_cell.angle_gamma   90.00
#
_symmetry.space_group_name_H-M   'P 1'
#
loop_
_entity.id
_entity.type
_entity.pdbx_description
1 polymer ?
#
loop_
_entity_poly.entity_id
_entity_poly.type
_entity_poly.pdbx_seq_one_letter_code
_entity_poly.pdbx_strand_id
1 'polypeptide(L)'
;TRVRSSAASDVYKRQTNAITGIATAYMDSIPLVVISGQVASHLIGTDAFQETDMIGISRPIVKHSFLVQSAEEIPAIVKKAFHIASSGRPGPVVIDVPKDMTDPKVEFEYKFPKDLYLRSYPILGEADQTEVSEAVKMLKTAKKPVIYSGGGVIQSDASQELVNLSKMIGAPVTTVSYTHLTLPTILRV
;
A
#
# COMPACT_ATOMS: atom_id res chain seq x y z
N THR A 1 -8.11 3.97 7.68
CA THR A 1 -6.75 3.51 7.32
C THR A 1 -5.83 4.72 7.28
N ARG A 2 -4.77 4.74 8.11
CA ARG A 2 -3.81 5.86 8.10
C ARG A 2 -2.75 5.61 7.03
N VAL A 3 -2.74 6.42 5.98
CA VAL A 3 -1.63 6.48 5.03
C VAL A 3 -0.56 7.40 5.63
N ARG A 4 0.66 6.89 5.80
CA ARG A 4 1.80 7.71 6.23
C ARG A 4 2.53 8.24 5.00
N SER A 5 2.84 9.52 4.99
CA SER A 5 3.61 10.16 3.94
C SER A 5 4.92 10.73 4.52
N SER A 6 6.00 10.61 3.79
CA SER A 6 7.25 11.29 4.11
C SER A 6 7.82 11.91 2.84
N ALA A 7 8.36 13.14 2.97
CA ALA A 7 9.07 13.82 1.90
C ALA A 7 10.57 13.79 2.19
N ALA A 8 11.40 13.42 1.22
CA ALA A 8 12.84 13.53 1.31
C ALA A 8 13.32 14.73 0.47
N SER A 9 14.15 15.60 1.03
CA SER A 9 14.53 16.86 0.41
C SER A 9 15.86 16.86 -0.34
N ASP A 10 16.71 15.83 -0.17
CA ASP A 10 18.00 15.75 -0.86
C ASP A 10 18.00 14.62 -1.88
N VAL A 11 18.39 14.93 -3.10
CA VAL A 11 18.34 14.06 -4.23
C VAL A 11 19.13 12.77 -3.92
N TYR A 12 20.11 12.30 -4.19
CA TYR A 12 20.56 10.90 -4.12
C TYR A 12 20.81 10.31 -2.71
N LYS A 13 21.32 11.08 -1.74
CA LYS A 13 21.68 10.52 -0.40
C LYS A 13 20.45 10.12 0.42
N ARG A 14 19.38 10.92 0.36
CA ARG A 14 18.16 10.65 1.12
C ARG A 14 17.23 9.71 0.41
N GLN A 15 17.25 9.67 -0.92
CA GLN A 15 16.52 8.67 -1.69
C GLN A 15 16.99 7.26 -1.32
N THR A 16 18.29 7.01 -1.33
CA THR A 16 18.85 5.70 -0.97
C THR A 16 18.62 5.35 0.50
N ASN A 17 18.68 6.32 1.40
CA ASN A 17 18.38 6.11 2.81
C ASN A 17 16.90 5.77 3.08
N ALA A 18 15.98 6.20 2.21
CA ALA A 18 14.56 5.86 2.32
C ALA A 18 14.27 4.38 1.99
N ILE A 19 15.15 3.71 1.26
CA ILE A 19 14.94 2.34 0.78
C ILE A 19 14.67 1.34 1.91
N THR A 20 15.41 1.43 3.01
CA THR A 20 15.18 0.56 4.18
C THR A 20 13.78 0.75 4.75
N GLY A 21 13.32 1.99 4.92
CA GLY A 21 11.97 2.30 5.40
C GLY A 21 10.88 1.84 4.42
N ILE A 22 11.12 1.97 3.12
CA ILE A 22 10.22 1.49 2.06
C ILE A 22 10.12 -0.04 2.10
N ALA A 23 11.25 -0.73 2.20
CA ALA A 23 11.29 -2.18 2.28
C ALA A 23 10.53 -2.70 3.51
N THR A 24 10.75 -2.09 4.68
CA THR A 24 10.02 -2.41 5.91
C THR A 24 8.52 -2.21 5.72
N ALA A 25 8.09 -1.07 5.17
CA ALA A 25 6.68 -0.79 4.90
C ALA A 25 6.06 -1.82 3.93
N TYR A 26 6.83 -2.28 2.93
CA TYR A 26 6.37 -3.30 1.99
C TYR A 26 6.17 -4.66 2.68
N MET A 27 7.13 -5.08 3.49
CA MET A 27 7.06 -6.36 4.22
C MET A 27 5.92 -6.36 5.25
N ASP A 28 5.73 -5.25 5.96
CA ASP A 28 4.73 -5.11 7.02
C ASP A 28 3.36 -4.70 6.49
N SER A 29 3.18 -4.58 5.17
CA SER A 29 1.92 -4.16 4.54
C SER A 29 1.43 -2.79 5.05
N ILE A 30 2.35 -1.85 5.23
CA ILE A 30 2.04 -0.49 5.68
C ILE A 30 1.76 0.40 4.47
N PRO A 31 0.59 1.04 4.38
CA PRO A 31 0.32 2.00 3.32
C PRO A 31 1.22 3.24 3.51
N LEU A 32 2.09 3.48 2.55
CA LEU A 32 3.06 4.57 2.57
C LEU A 32 3.11 5.24 1.20
N VAL A 33 3.06 6.56 1.15
CA VAL A 33 3.37 7.32 -0.07
C VAL A 33 4.67 8.07 0.18
N VAL A 34 5.66 7.80 -0.66
CA VAL A 34 6.98 8.44 -0.63
C VAL A 34 7.08 9.38 -1.82
N ILE A 35 7.36 10.65 -1.56
CA ILE A 35 7.64 11.64 -2.59
C ILE A 35 9.13 11.92 -2.54
N SER A 36 9.84 11.64 -3.63
CA SER A 36 11.26 11.91 -3.80
C SER A 36 11.49 13.00 -4.86
N GLY A 37 12.54 13.79 -4.66
CA GLY A 37 12.98 14.71 -5.68
C GLY A 37 13.97 14.04 -6.62
N GLN A 38 13.95 14.39 -7.91
CA GLN A 38 14.86 13.89 -8.93
C GLN A 38 15.58 15.06 -9.62
N VAL A 39 16.68 14.78 -10.31
CA VAL A 39 17.31 15.75 -11.19
C VAL A 39 16.32 16.25 -12.24
N ALA A 40 16.62 17.33 -12.95
CA ALA A 40 15.73 17.82 -14.00
C ALA A 40 15.50 16.74 -15.06
N SER A 41 14.32 16.69 -15.64
CA SER A 41 13.85 15.61 -16.55
C SER A 41 14.81 15.32 -17.70
N HIS A 42 15.40 16.36 -18.31
CA HIS A 42 16.35 16.22 -19.41
C HIS A 42 17.73 15.66 -19.01
N LEU A 43 18.02 15.55 -17.71
CA LEU A 43 19.25 14.97 -17.16
C LEU A 43 19.08 13.51 -16.75
N ILE A 44 17.87 13.01 -16.66
CA ILE A 44 17.61 11.62 -16.24
C ILE A 44 18.21 10.64 -17.26
N GLY A 45 19.02 9.70 -16.78
CA GLY A 45 19.70 8.71 -17.62
C GLY A 45 21.02 9.20 -18.21
N THR A 46 21.55 10.34 -17.77
CA THR A 46 22.83 10.88 -18.25
C THR A 46 23.98 10.75 -17.26
N ASP A 47 23.78 10.03 -16.14
CA ASP A 47 24.71 9.99 -15.01
C ASP A 47 25.01 11.39 -14.44
N ALA A 48 23.99 12.22 -14.37
CA ALA A 48 24.09 13.58 -13.87
C ALA A 48 24.47 13.60 -12.38
N PHE A 49 25.10 14.71 -11.94
CA PHE A 49 25.46 14.90 -10.55
C PHE A 49 24.22 14.76 -9.62
N GLN A 50 24.30 13.85 -8.65
CA GLN A 50 23.22 13.50 -7.71
C GLN A 50 22.02 12.78 -8.35
N GLU A 51 22.12 12.25 -9.54
CA GLU A 51 21.12 11.38 -10.12
C GLU A 51 21.08 10.02 -9.39
N THR A 52 19.89 9.47 -9.20
CA THR A 52 19.68 8.10 -8.72
C THR A 52 18.42 7.55 -9.37
N ASP A 53 18.51 6.33 -9.91
CA ASP A 53 17.33 5.62 -10.42
C ASP A 53 16.46 5.13 -9.26
N MET A 54 15.70 6.06 -8.67
CA MET A 54 14.80 5.76 -7.54
C MET A 54 13.72 4.73 -7.94
N ILE A 55 13.25 4.79 -9.18
CA ILE A 55 12.26 3.85 -9.71
C ILE A 55 12.86 2.44 -9.81
N GLY A 56 14.04 2.30 -10.37
CA GLY A 56 14.72 1.00 -10.49
C GLY A 56 15.04 0.38 -9.14
N ILE A 57 15.60 1.16 -8.21
CA ILE A 57 15.96 0.67 -6.87
C ILE A 57 14.73 0.27 -6.07
N SER A 58 13.65 1.03 -6.13
CA SER A 58 12.44 0.78 -5.32
C SER A 58 11.51 -0.27 -5.93
N ARG A 59 11.62 -0.59 -7.22
CA ARG A 59 10.69 -1.49 -7.93
C ARG A 59 10.37 -2.81 -7.23
N PRO A 60 11.33 -3.55 -6.64
CA PRO A 60 11.05 -4.83 -5.98
C PRO A 60 10.35 -4.70 -4.62
N ILE A 61 10.29 -3.50 -4.05
CA ILE A 61 9.83 -3.23 -2.68
C ILE A 61 8.70 -2.20 -2.62
N VAL A 62 8.02 -1.95 -3.73
CA VAL A 62 6.86 -1.04 -3.78
C VAL A 62 5.69 -1.69 -4.52
N LYS A 63 4.49 -1.24 -4.26
CA LYS A 63 3.32 -1.64 -5.04
C LYS A 63 3.29 -0.99 -6.41
N HIS A 64 3.72 0.27 -6.47
CA HIS A 64 3.83 1.04 -7.70
C HIS A 64 4.81 2.18 -7.53
N SER A 65 5.34 2.66 -8.66
CA SER A 65 6.18 3.86 -8.71
C SER A 65 5.75 4.74 -9.89
N PHE A 66 5.80 6.05 -9.67
CA PHE A 66 5.48 7.05 -10.68
C PHE A 66 6.71 7.96 -10.88
N LEU A 67 7.09 8.19 -12.12
CA LEU A 67 7.95 9.30 -12.51
C LEU A 67 7.06 10.39 -13.09
N VAL A 68 7.06 11.56 -12.47
CA VAL A 68 6.26 12.71 -12.93
C VAL A 68 6.85 13.25 -14.22
N GLN A 69 6.03 13.40 -15.25
CA GLN A 69 6.44 13.90 -16.56
C GLN A 69 5.97 15.34 -16.83
N SER A 70 4.91 15.77 -16.14
CA SER A 70 4.45 17.16 -16.19
C SER A 70 3.84 17.60 -14.85
N ALA A 71 3.80 18.90 -14.58
CA ALA A 71 3.21 19.44 -13.37
C ALA A 71 1.69 19.17 -13.28
N GLU A 72 1.02 19.13 -14.43
CA GLU A 72 -0.43 18.86 -14.54
C GLU A 72 -0.81 17.46 -14.09
N GLU A 73 0.12 16.49 -14.17
CA GLU A 73 -0.14 15.10 -13.75
C GLU A 73 -0.07 14.91 -12.24
N ILE A 74 0.61 15.80 -11.51
CA ILE A 74 0.85 15.65 -10.07
C ILE A 74 -0.42 15.37 -9.28
N PRO A 75 -1.53 16.13 -9.43
CA PRO A 75 -2.76 15.86 -8.68
C PRO A 75 -3.33 14.46 -8.94
N ALA A 76 -3.28 14.01 -10.18
CA ALA A 76 -3.77 12.68 -10.57
C ALA A 76 -2.87 11.56 -10.05
N ILE A 77 -1.55 11.73 -10.14
CA ILE A 77 -0.55 10.80 -9.61
C ILE A 77 -0.69 10.67 -8.10
N VAL A 78 -0.80 11.78 -7.38
CA VAL A 78 -0.98 11.77 -5.92
C VAL A 78 -2.26 11.02 -5.55
N LYS A 79 -3.38 11.30 -6.18
CA LYS A 79 -4.64 10.58 -5.93
C LYS A 79 -4.50 9.07 -6.18
N LYS A 80 -3.87 8.68 -7.28
CA LYS A 80 -3.59 7.28 -7.61
C LYS A 80 -2.68 6.63 -6.58
N ALA A 81 -1.62 7.31 -6.15
CA ALA A 81 -0.66 6.80 -5.18
C ALA A 81 -1.32 6.47 -3.84
N PHE A 82 -2.15 7.37 -3.30
CA PHE A 82 -2.87 7.13 -2.06
C PHE A 82 -3.86 5.95 -2.19
N HIS A 83 -4.58 5.87 -3.30
CA HIS A 83 -5.49 4.74 -3.54
C HIS A 83 -4.72 3.41 -3.64
N ILE A 84 -3.64 3.35 -4.43
CA ILE A 84 -2.85 2.13 -4.59
C ILE A 84 -2.22 1.71 -3.26
N ALA A 85 -1.66 2.67 -2.49
CA ALA A 85 -1.04 2.37 -1.22
C ALA A 85 -1.99 1.70 -0.23
N SER A 86 -3.26 2.10 -0.21
CA SER A 86 -4.27 1.65 0.75
C SER A 86 -5.18 0.52 0.25
N SER A 87 -5.20 0.23 -1.06
CA SER A 87 -6.09 -0.78 -1.65
C SER A 87 -5.50 -2.19 -1.61
N GLY A 88 -6.35 -3.23 -1.52
CA GLY A 88 -5.92 -4.63 -1.45
C GLY A 88 -4.96 -4.85 -0.28
N ARG A 89 -3.85 -5.60 -0.48
CA ARG A 89 -2.76 -5.63 0.49
C ARG A 89 -2.09 -4.25 0.50
N PRO A 90 -2.13 -3.50 1.62
CA PRO A 90 -1.49 -2.18 1.69
C PRO A 90 0.03 -2.27 1.49
N GLY A 91 0.62 -1.17 1.04
CA GLY A 91 2.07 -1.12 0.84
C GLY A 91 2.54 0.22 0.27
N PRO A 92 3.86 0.41 0.13
CA PRO A 92 4.43 1.65 -0.31
C PRO A 92 4.23 1.93 -1.80
N VAL A 93 4.09 3.21 -2.11
CA VAL A 93 4.11 3.77 -3.47
C VAL A 93 5.11 4.92 -3.50
N VAL A 94 5.93 4.98 -4.54
CA VAL A 94 6.93 6.02 -4.74
C VAL A 94 6.46 6.97 -5.85
N ILE A 95 6.60 8.27 -5.63
CA ILE A 95 6.42 9.32 -6.62
C ILE A 95 7.76 10.04 -6.74
N ASP A 96 8.40 9.92 -7.89
CA ASP A 96 9.67 10.58 -8.19
C ASP A 96 9.40 11.83 -9.01
N VAL A 97 9.79 13.00 -8.47
CA VAL A 97 9.42 14.31 -9.01
C VAL A 97 10.67 15.03 -9.53
N PRO A 98 10.86 15.15 -10.85
CA PRO A 98 11.94 15.94 -11.41
C PRO A 98 11.86 17.40 -10.99
N LYS A 99 13.03 18.01 -10.78
CA LYS A 99 13.17 19.39 -10.27
C LYS A 99 12.43 20.43 -11.13
N ASP A 100 12.44 20.25 -12.43
CA ASP A 100 11.79 21.17 -13.37
C ASP A 100 10.25 21.11 -13.30
N MET A 101 9.67 20.02 -12.78
CA MET A 101 8.22 19.92 -12.54
C MET A 101 7.73 20.78 -11.37
N THR A 102 8.65 21.25 -10.53
CA THR A 102 8.37 22.10 -9.36
C THR A 102 8.97 23.51 -9.51
N ASP A 103 9.39 23.90 -10.70
CA ASP A 103 9.90 25.25 -10.96
C ASP A 103 8.75 26.26 -10.76
N PRO A 104 8.92 27.31 -9.93
CA PRO A 104 7.89 28.34 -9.72
C PRO A 104 7.47 29.12 -10.99
N LYS A 105 8.25 29.00 -12.06
CA LYS A 105 7.93 29.60 -13.36
C LYS A 105 7.01 28.75 -14.24
N VAL A 106 6.77 27.50 -13.85
CA VAL A 106 5.83 26.61 -14.55
C VAL A 106 4.42 26.95 -14.13
N GLU A 107 3.68 27.54 -15.03
CA GLU A 107 2.25 27.79 -14.85
C GLU A 107 1.45 26.56 -15.31
N PHE A 108 0.55 26.08 -14.48
CA PHE A 108 -0.37 24.98 -14.82
C PHE A 108 -1.74 25.20 -14.17
N GLU A 109 -2.77 24.68 -14.81
CA GLU A 109 -4.12 24.73 -14.26
C GLU A 109 -4.31 23.53 -13.29
N TYR A 110 -4.50 23.81 -12.00
CA TYR A 110 -4.76 22.78 -11.01
C TYR A 110 -6.13 22.14 -11.22
N LYS A 111 -6.15 20.86 -11.58
CA LYS A 111 -7.36 20.05 -11.72
C LYS A 111 -7.24 18.80 -10.89
N PHE A 112 -7.97 18.73 -9.77
CA PHE A 112 -8.03 17.49 -9.00
C PHE A 112 -9.03 16.53 -9.65
N PRO A 113 -8.61 15.30 -10.04
CA PRO A 113 -9.48 14.38 -10.75
C PRO A 113 -10.65 13.94 -9.87
N LYS A 114 -11.87 14.02 -10.37
CA LYS A 114 -13.09 13.53 -9.69
C LYS A 114 -13.06 12.01 -9.60
N ASP A 115 -12.78 11.36 -10.72
CA ASP A 115 -12.77 9.91 -10.85
C ASP A 115 -11.35 9.37 -10.86
N LEU A 116 -11.20 8.12 -10.42
CA LEU A 116 -9.95 7.39 -10.41
C LEU A 116 -10.07 6.21 -11.37
N TYR A 117 -9.36 6.27 -12.48
CA TYR A 117 -9.24 5.14 -13.39
C TYR A 117 -7.90 4.43 -13.20
N LEU A 118 -7.96 3.17 -12.76
CA LEU A 118 -6.80 2.31 -12.60
C LEU A 118 -7.09 0.94 -13.24
N ARG A 119 -6.18 0.50 -14.12
CA ARG A 119 -6.30 -0.81 -14.78
C ARG A 119 -6.12 -1.97 -13.79
N SER A 120 -5.29 -1.80 -12.77
CA SER A 120 -4.77 -2.88 -11.90
C SER A 120 -5.09 -2.54 -10.47
N TYR A 121 -5.88 -2.12 -9.88
CA TYR A 121 -6.25 -1.87 -8.47
C TYR A 121 -7.74 -1.47 -8.41
N PRO A 122 -8.63 -2.42 -8.76
CA PRO A 122 -10.05 -2.13 -8.73
C PRO A 122 -10.50 -1.79 -7.30
N ILE A 123 -11.49 -0.95 -7.19
CA ILE A 123 -12.22 -0.77 -5.94
C ILE A 123 -13.01 -2.06 -5.76
N LEU A 124 -12.64 -2.86 -4.75
CA LEU A 124 -13.33 -4.09 -4.43
C LEU A 124 -14.71 -3.74 -3.86
N GLY A 125 -15.73 -4.39 -4.41
CA GLY A 125 -17.08 -4.36 -3.89
C GLY A 125 -17.28 -5.35 -2.72
N GLU A 126 -18.53 -5.70 -2.49
CA GLU A 126 -18.89 -6.76 -1.52
C GLU A 126 -18.38 -8.13 -1.99
N ALA A 127 -18.17 -9.04 -1.04
CA ALA A 127 -17.79 -10.42 -1.34
C ALA A 127 -18.89 -11.13 -2.14
N ASP A 128 -18.47 -12.03 -3.05
CA ASP A 128 -19.41 -12.85 -3.82
C ASP A 128 -20.23 -13.75 -2.89
N GLN A 129 -21.54 -13.56 -2.89
CA GLN A 129 -22.46 -14.30 -2.00
C GLN A 129 -22.48 -15.79 -2.30
N THR A 130 -22.17 -16.20 -3.54
CA THR A 130 -22.07 -17.61 -3.92
C THR A 130 -20.87 -18.25 -3.24
N GLU A 131 -19.70 -17.61 -3.32
CA GLU A 131 -18.47 -18.07 -2.66
C GLU A 131 -18.62 -18.09 -1.13
N VAL A 132 -19.25 -17.07 -0.55
CA VAL A 132 -19.57 -17.03 0.90
C VAL A 132 -20.45 -18.22 1.28
N SER A 133 -21.49 -18.52 0.48
CA SER A 133 -22.41 -19.63 0.75
C SER A 133 -21.69 -20.98 0.67
N GLU A 134 -20.78 -21.17 -0.25
CA GLU A 134 -19.95 -22.38 -0.34
C GLU A 134 -19.02 -22.52 0.86
N ALA A 135 -18.34 -21.44 1.26
CA ALA A 135 -17.50 -21.44 2.45
C ALA A 135 -18.29 -21.82 3.72
N VAL A 136 -19.51 -21.30 3.89
CA VAL A 136 -20.41 -21.66 5.01
C VAL A 136 -20.78 -23.14 4.97
N LYS A 137 -21.06 -23.72 3.79
CA LYS A 137 -21.34 -25.16 3.66
C LYS A 137 -20.13 -26.00 4.10
N MET A 138 -18.93 -25.62 3.66
CA MET A 138 -17.70 -26.31 4.06
C MET A 138 -17.48 -26.24 5.57
N LEU A 139 -17.67 -25.08 6.20
CA LEU A 139 -17.54 -24.90 7.65
C LEU A 139 -18.54 -25.74 8.42
N LYS A 140 -19.81 -25.84 7.98
CA LYS A 140 -20.85 -26.66 8.61
C LYS A 140 -20.57 -28.17 8.56
N THR A 141 -19.81 -28.64 7.57
CA THR A 141 -19.46 -30.06 7.41
C THR A 141 -18.11 -30.41 8.02
N ALA A 142 -17.31 -29.43 8.39
CA ALA A 142 -15.99 -29.65 8.94
C ALA A 142 -16.06 -30.30 10.34
N LYS A 143 -15.31 -31.38 10.56
CA LYS A 143 -15.29 -32.11 11.83
C LYS A 143 -14.36 -31.48 12.87
N LYS A 144 -13.27 -30.86 12.41
CA LYS A 144 -12.24 -30.24 13.27
C LYS A 144 -11.74 -28.95 12.60
N PRO A 145 -12.56 -27.90 12.50
CA PRO A 145 -12.15 -26.67 11.87
C PRO A 145 -11.10 -25.97 12.72
N VAL A 146 -10.12 -25.35 12.07
CA VAL A 146 -9.12 -24.46 12.68
C VAL A 146 -9.08 -23.19 11.86
N ILE A 147 -9.09 -22.04 12.51
CA ILE A 147 -8.96 -20.75 11.86
C ILE A 147 -7.50 -20.31 11.91
N TYR A 148 -6.91 -20.08 10.74
CA TYR A 148 -5.57 -19.50 10.60
C TYR A 148 -5.70 -18.04 10.14
N SER A 149 -5.46 -17.10 11.07
CA SER A 149 -5.73 -15.67 10.87
C SER A 149 -4.45 -14.88 10.58
N GLY A 150 -4.51 -13.98 9.61
CA GLY A 150 -3.44 -13.07 9.24
C GLY A 150 -3.79 -11.60 9.51
N GLY A 151 -2.85 -10.69 9.18
CA GLY A 151 -2.99 -9.23 9.40
C GLY A 151 -4.19 -8.58 8.70
N GLY A 152 -4.74 -9.21 7.67
CA GLY A 152 -5.92 -8.69 6.96
C GLY A 152 -7.14 -8.53 7.86
N VAL A 153 -7.31 -9.38 8.88
CA VAL A 153 -8.40 -9.26 9.85
C VAL A 153 -8.30 -7.96 10.66
N ILE A 154 -7.08 -7.59 11.06
CA ILE A 154 -6.83 -6.35 11.81
C ILE A 154 -7.01 -5.14 10.90
N GLN A 155 -6.50 -5.22 9.67
CA GLN A 155 -6.58 -4.14 8.70
C GLN A 155 -8.01 -3.81 8.28
N SER A 156 -8.89 -4.82 8.27
CA SER A 156 -10.33 -4.67 7.98
C SER A 156 -11.18 -4.36 9.21
N ASP A 157 -10.57 -4.24 10.40
CA ASP A 157 -11.26 -4.05 11.68
C ASP A 157 -12.27 -5.18 12.00
N ALA A 158 -11.99 -6.41 11.52
CA ALA A 158 -12.86 -7.57 11.62
C ALA A 158 -12.48 -8.53 12.76
N SER A 159 -11.78 -8.04 13.79
CA SER A 159 -11.33 -8.87 14.92
C SER A 159 -12.50 -9.43 15.75
N GLN A 160 -13.55 -8.64 15.92
CA GLN A 160 -14.73 -9.07 16.67
C GLN A 160 -15.55 -10.11 15.91
N GLU A 161 -15.67 -9.96 14.60
CA GLU A 161 -16.33 -10.91 13.70
C GLU A 161 -15.60 -12.26 13.70
N LEU A 162 -14.26 -12.23 13.70
CA LEU A 162 -13.45 -13.44 13.84
C LEU A 162 -13.70 -14.17 15.14
N VAL A 163 -13.77 -13.45 16.28
CA VAL A 163 -14.08 -14.02 17.59
C VAL A 163 -15.49 -14.63 17.60
N ASN A 164 -16.46 -13.95 17.02
CA ASN A 164 -17.83 -14.43 16.94
C ASN A 164 -17.92 -15.70 16.07
N LEU A 165 -17.26 -15.72 14.93
CA LEU A 165 -17.18 -16.90 14.07
C LEU A 165 -16.54 -18.08 14.79
N SER A 166 -15.40 -17.88 15.44
CA SER A 166 -14.69 -18.90 16.22
C SER A 166 -15.59 -19.54 17.26
N LYS A 167 -16.31 -18.73 18.03
CA LYS A 167 -17.26 -19.21 19.06
C LYS A 167 -18.43 -19.98 18.42
N MET A 168 -18.95 -19.48 17.29
CA MET A 168 -20.11 -20.08 16.61
C MET A 168 -19.81 -21.49 16.08
N ILE A 169 -18.62 -21.71 15.53
CA ILE A 169 -18.24 -23.00 14.95
C ILE A 169 -17.36 -23.86 15.87
N GLY A 170 -17.04 -23.37 17.08
CA GLY A 170 -16.16 -24.06 18.03
C GLY A 170 -14.73 -24.29 17.53
N ALA A 171 -14.24 -23.41 16.68
CA ALA A 171 -12.92 -23.55 16.06
C ALA A 171 -11.86 -22.74 16.82
N PRO A 172 -10.70 -23.34 17.17
CA PRO A 172 -9.57 -22.59 17.70
C PRO A 172 -9.01 -21.65 16.63
N VAL A 173 -8.48 -20.50 17.07
CA VAL A 173 -7.83 -19.52 16.20
C VAL A 173 -6.34 -19.55 16.47
N THR A 174 -5.54 -19.72 15.42
CA THR A 174 -4.10 -19.50 15.43
C THR A 174 -3.75 -18.33 14.51
N THR A 175 -2.68 -17.61 14.83
CA THR A 175 -2.29 -16.40 14.10
C THR A 175 -0.89 -16.53 13.52
N VAL A 176 -0.60 -15.81 12.44
CA VAL A 176 0.76 -15.60 11.96
C VAL A 176 1.55 -14.73 12.94
N SER A 177 2.88 -14.83 12.93
CA SER A 177 3.79 -14.33 13.98
C SER A 177 3.55 -12.87 14.44
N TYR A 178 3.05 -11.99 13.58
CA TYR A 178 2.82 -10.59 13.95
C TYR A 178 1.37 -10.27 14.35
N THR A 179 0.43 -11.14 14.03
CA THR A 179 -1.00 -10.89 14.26
C THR A 179 -1.40 -11.11 15.73
N HIS A 180 -0.69 -11.96 16.45
CA HIS A 180 -0.98 -12.28 17.86
C HIS A 180 -0.76 -11.10 18.83
N LEU A 181 0.07 -10.12 18.44
CA LEU A 181 0.35 -8.94 19.28
C LEU A 181 -0.82 -7.96 19.36
N THR A 182 -1.77 -8.06 18.46
CA THR A 182 -2.86 -7.08 18.29
C THR A 182 -4.26 -7.70 18.39
N LEU A 183 -4.39 -9.03 18.29
CA LEU A 183 -5.64 -9.71 18.61
C LEU A 183 -5.79 -9.80 20.11
N PRO A 184 -6.98 -9.47 20.68
CA PRO A 184 -7.23 -9.72 22.09
C PRO A 184 -7.00 -11.20 22.36
N THR A 185 -6.21 -11.50 23.39
CA THR A 185 -5.81 -12.86 23.79
C THR A 185 -7.03 -13.62 24.35
N ILE A 186 -8.02 -13.93 23.51
CA ILE A 186 -9.32 -14.47 23.97
C ILE A 186 -9.38 -15.99 23.89
N LEU A 187 -8.44 -16.62 23.21
CA LEU A 187 -8.45 -18.07 23.10
C LEU A 187 -7.08 -18.65 23.47
N ARG A 188 -6.76 -18.64 24.77
CA ARG A 188 -5.88 -19.66 25.31
C ARG A 188 -6.69 -20.96 25.39
N VAL A 189 -6.34 -21.92 24.56
CA VAL A 189 -6.72 -23.32 24.74
C VAL A 189 -5.90 -23.88 25.90
#